data_6e4ca0efbe31a7faf54333e020f03a8b
#
_entry.id   6e4ca0efbe31a7faf54333e020f03a8b
#
_cell.length_a   1.000
_cell.length_b   1.000
_cell.length_c   1.000
_cell.angle_alpha   90.00
_cell.angle_beta   90.00
_cell.angle_gamma   90.00
#
_symmetry.space_group_name_H-M   'P 1'
#
loop_
_entity.id
_entity.type
_entity.pdbx_description
1 polymer ?
#
loop_
_entity_poly.entity_id
_entity_poly.type
_entity_poly.pdbx_seq_one_letter_code
_entity_poly.pdbx_strand_id
1 'polypeptide(L)'
;DNGGNTDNGGNTDNGGNTDNGGNTDNGGNNAPEVMAPEVGAYLGNYLAAQSMFLHKRDDRDQITFRNEEDLNTWMYVKGRYHENDAGGDKVSYDTTTTVLQVGSDFMSKPMDNGILRAGGMFGAGQAKTHSDAKHNVRDAQGKVDGFNVGLYATWQEDQKLRLGSYIDTWAAYSWYNNKVTSNRNDEDYDSEGFAASVEVGHAWVIKSENERTWKIEPQAQVIYSYLDQENHTDRDGVRVTTLDNDSVFGRLGVKSSYFQQNDVTAWQPYVAVNWLKGAGQNDLAFNDETVSNDTPEDRGQLELGVTGNLNETTTISLRASGEWGENSYAAYGGHILLNHRW
;
A
#
# COMPACT_ATOMS: atom_id res chain seq x y z
N ASP A 1 -29.32 77.28 -39.20
CA ASP A 1 -28.45 77.03 -38.05
C ASP A 1 -29.02 75.90 -37.21
N ASN A 2 -28.78 74.76 -37.64
CA ASN A 2 -29.12 73.54 -36.90
C ASN A 2 -27.86 72.77 -36.52
N GLY A 3 -27.20 73.35 -35.56
CA GLY A 3 -26.03 72.75 -35.02
C GLY A 3 -26.22 71.92 -33.73
N GLY A 4 -27.48 71.58 -33.45
CA GLY A 4 -27.83 71.01 -32.16
C GLY A 4 -28.05 69.48 -32.09
N ASN A 5 -27.71 68.75 -33.14
CA ASN A 5 -28.08 67.34 -33.18
C ASN A 5 -26.91 66.40 -33.42
N THR A 6 -25.74 66.85 -33.05
CA THR A 6 -24.58 65.99 -33.04
C THR A 6 -24.22 65.39 -31.68
N ASP A 7 -25.08 65.59 -30.71
CA ASP A 7 -24.98 64.96 -29.39
C ASP A 7 -25.51 63.51 -29.32
N ASN A 8 -25.68 62.89 -30.48
CA ASN A 8 -25.80 61.42 -30.54
C ASN A 8 -24.50 60.67 -30.31
N GLY A 9 -23.43 61.43 -30.05
CA GLY A 9 -22.17 60.81 -29.62
C GLY A 9 -22.22 60.23 -28.19
N GLY A 10 -23.17 60.66 -27.38
CA GLY A 10 -23.32 60.17 -26.01
C GLY A 10 -23.89 58.77 -25.90
N ASN A 11 -24.41 58.21 -26.97
CA ASN A 11 -24.93 56.85 -26.96
C ASN A 11 -23.91 55.79 -27.38
N THR A 12 -22.73 56.22 -27.75
CA THR A 12 -21.59 55.33 -27.90
C THR A 12 -20.91 55.04 -26.58
N ASP A 13 -21.30 55.72 -25.51
CA ASP A 13 -20.91 55.33 -24.13
C ASP A 13 -21.65 54.08 -23.62
N ASN A 14 -22.49 53.48 -24.46
CA ASN A 14 -22.81 52.08 -24.27
C ASN A 14 -21.61 51.15 -24.49
N GLY A 15 -20.48 51.66 -24.97
CA GLY A 15 -19.21 50.99 -24.87
C GLY A 15 -18.72 50.83 -23.44
N GLY A 16 -19.11 51.71 -22.51
CA GLY A 16 -18.83 51.54 -21.10
C GLY A 16 -19.59 50.39 -20.44
N ASN A 17 -20.64 49.93 -21.07
CA ASN A 17 -21.38 48.78 -20.56
C ASN A 17 -20.81 47.45 -21.05
N THR A 18 -19.86 47.50 -21.98
CA THR A 18 -19.03 46.34 -22.35
C THR A 18 -17.83 46.23 -21.43
N ASP A 19 -17.47 47.28 -20.70
CA ASP A 19 -16.51 47.21 -19.59
C ASP A 19 -17.12 46.61 -18.31
N ASN A 20 -18.34 46.13 -18.35
CA ASN A 20 -18.73 45.05 -17.45
C ASN A 20 -17.95 43.75 -17.73
N GLY A 21 -17.12 43.76 -18.76
CA GLY A 21 -15.97 42.84 -18.81
C GLY A 21 -15.01 43.00 -17.62
N GLY A 22 -14.95 44.22 -17.02
CA GLY A 22 -14.27 44.38 -15.74
C GLY A 22 -14.96 43.71 -14.55
N ASN A 23 -16.25 43.38 -14.70
CA ASN A 23 -16.95 42.59 -13.70
C ASN A 23 -16.73 41.08 -13.89
N THR A 24 -16.11 40.68 -14.97
CA THR A 24 -15.56 39.33 -15.12
C THR A 24 -14.17 39.22 -14.47
N ASP A 25 -13.51 40.36 -14.23
CA ASP A 25 -12.35 40.44 -13.35
C ASP A 25 -12.73 40.55 -11.86
N ASN A 26 -13.95 40.25 -11.49
CA ASN A 26 -14.25 39.72 -10.17
C ASN A 26 -13.67 38.30 -9.99
N GLY A 27 -12.75 37.91 -10.84
CA GLY A 27 -11.66 36.97 -10.57
C GLY A 27 -10.81 37.36 -9.36
N GLY A 28 -11.14 38.45 -8.69
CA GLY A 28 -10.62 38.81 -7.38
C GLY A 28 -11.15 37.99 -6.21
N ASN A 29 -12.04 37.05 -6.41
CA ASN A 29 -12.29 35.96 -5.46
C ASN A 29 -11.38 34.79 -5.73
N ASN A 30 -10.08 35.06 -5.80
CA ASN A 30 -9.02 34.05 -5.52
C ASN A 30 -9.03 33.74 -4.02
N ALA A 31 -10.18 33.50 -3.43
CA ALA A 31 -10.21 32.76 -2.18
C ALA A 31 -9.59 31.38 -2.48
N PRO A 32 -8.58 30.99 -1.76
CA PRO A 32 -7.98 29.67 -1.98
C PRO A 32 -9.09 28.63 -1.89
N GLU A 33 -9.13 27.74 -2.87
CA GLU A 33 -10.05 26.61 -2.84
C GLU A 33 -9.78 25.78 -1.59
N VAL A 34 -10.74 25.72 -0.70
CA VAL A 34 -10.62 25.05 0.60
C VAL A 34 -11.32 23.71 0.51
N MET A 35 -10.55 22.64 0.66
CA MET A 35 -11.11 21.29 0.78
C MET A 35 -11.53 20.97 2.21
N ALA A 36 -12.43 20.01 2.36
CA ALA A 36 -12.79 19.44 3.64
C ALA A 36 -11.72 18.39 4.06
N PRO A 37 -11.32 18.35 5.33
CA PRO A 37 -10.34 17.36 5.80
C PRO A 37 -10.87 15.92 5.72
N GLU A 38 -12.16 15.71 5.70
CA GLU A 38 -12.80 14.42 5.50
C GLU A 38 -12.35 13.73 4.21
N VAL A 39 -12.03 14.51 3.16
CA VAL A 39 -11.51 13.98 1.88
C VAL A 39 -10.26 13.13 2.08
N GLY A 40 -9.28 13.62 2.84
CA GLY A 40 -8.07 12.85 3.13
C GLY A 40 -8.33 11.62 4.01
N ALA A 41 -9.29 11.70 4.92
CA ALA A 41 -9.71 10.56 5.72
C ALA A 41 -10.34 9.44 4.86
N TYR A 42 -11.20 9.79 3.91
CA TYR A 42 -11.77 8.85 2.95
C TYR A 42 -10.70 8.23 2.03
N LEU A 43 -9.80 9.04 1.49
CA LEU A 43 -8.71 8.58 0.63
C LEU A 43 -7.73 7.68 1.40
N GLY A 44 -7.39 8.03 2.63
CA GLY A 44 -6.55 7.20 3.49
C GLY A 44 -7.17 5.84 3.81
N ASN A 45 -8.46 5.81 4.11
CA ASN A 45 -9.21 4.56 4.30
C ASN A 45 -9.24 3.72 3.01
N TYR A 46 -9.49 4.34 1.88
CA TYR A 46 -9.55 3.68 0.59
C TYR A 46 -8.21 3.02 0.21
N LEU A 47 -7.12 3.76 0.37
CA LEU A 47 -5.78 3.25 0.10
C LEU A 47 -5.39 2.14 1.09
N ALA A 48 -5.73 2.29 2.36
CA ALA A 48 -5.47 1.27 3.39
C ALA A 48 -6.21 -0.04 3.09
N ALA A 49 -7.49 0.01 2.70
CA ALA A 49 -8.26 -1.17 2.35
C ALA A 49 -7.70 -1.90 1.12
N GLN A 50 -7.15 -1.17 0.14
CA GLN A 50 -6.53 -1.78 -1.04
C GLN A 50 -5.20 -2.47 -0.73
N SER A 51 -4.43 -2.00 0.26
CA SER A 51 -3.03 -2.39 0.44
C SER A 51 -2.74 -3.13 1.75
N MET A 52 -3.64 -3.11 2.72
CA MET A 52 -3.42 -3.62 4.08
C MET A 52 -2.86 -5.05 4.12
N PHE A 53 -3.42 -5.97 3.35
CA PHE A 53 -3.07 -7.38 3.36
C PHE A 53 -2.13 -7.81 2.23
N LEU A 54 -1.64 -6.88 1.42
CA LEU A 54 -0.68 -7.20 0.37
C LEU A 54 0.65 -7.62 1.02
N HIS A 55 1.21 -8.72 0.53
CA HIS A 55 2.44 -9.27 1.08
C HIS A 55 3.23 -10.02 0.00
N LYS A 56 4.48 -10.29 0.30
CA LYS A 56 5.39 -11.12 -0.51
C LYS A 56 5.72 -12.44 0.20
N ARG A 57 6.33 -13.38 -0.50
CA ARG A 57 6.75 -14.66 0.08
C ARG A 57 7.54 -14.48 1.38
N ASP A 58 8.50 -13.59 1.39
CA ASP A 58 9.40 -13.36 2.54
C ASP A 58 8.68 -12.79 3.77
N ASP A 59 7.47 -12.28 3.63
CA ASP A 59 6.64 -11.87 4.78
C ASP A 59 6.12 -13.08 5.56
N ARG A 60 5.97 -14.24 4.92
CA ARG A 60 5.45 -15.47 5.51
C ARG A 60 6.53 -16.51 5.80
N ASP A 61 7.61 -16.52 5.06
CA ASP A 61 8.61 -17.58 5.11
C ASP A 61 10.02 -17.03 4.90
N GLN A 62 10.86 -17.18 5.92
CA GLN A 62 12.29 -16.88 5.91
C GLN A 62 13.12 -18.07 6.38
N ILE A 63 12.56 -19.29 6.31
CA ILE A 63 13.20 -20.49 6.81
C ILE A 63 14.33 -20.91 5.85
N THR A 64 15.51 -21.16 6.42
CA THR A 64 16.61 -21.87 5.78
C THR A 64 16.86 -23.22 6.47
N PHE A 65 17.61 -24.12 5.85
CA PHE A 65 17.90 -25.45 6.36
C PHE A 65 16.65 -26.29 6.65
N ARG A 66 15.62 -26.10 5.84
CA ARG A 66 14.34 -26.79 5.96
C ARG A 66 14.42 -28.18 5.31
N ASN A 67 13.84 -29.19 5.97
CA ASN A 67 13.68 -30.51 5.39
C ASN A 67 12.47 -30.57 4.43
N GLU A 68 12.45 -31.57 3.57
CA GLU A 68 11.41 -31.73 2.55
C GLU A 68 10.02 -31.94 3.15
N GLU A 69 9.96 -32.67 4.26
CA GLU A 69 8.70 -33.02 4.94
C GLU A 69 8.21 -31.96 5.92
N ASP A 70 9.06 -31.00 6.27
CA ASP A 70 8.68 -29.97 7.26
C ASP A 70 7.54 -29.10 6.75
N LEU A 71 6.49 -29.03 7.54
CA LEU A 71 5.42 -28.05 7.40
C LEU A 71 5.72 -26.84 8.27
N ASN A 72 5.24 -25.69 7.84
CA ASN A 72 5.47 -24.41 8.51
C ASN A 72 4.14 -23.83 9.00
N THR A 73 4.08 -23.51 10.27
CA THR A 73 3.06 -22.61 10.83
C THR A 73 3.73 -21.28 11.12
N TRP A 74 3.14 -20.21 10.67
CA TRP A 74 3.76 -18.89 10.72
C TRP A 74 2.80 -17.82 11.21
N MET A 75 3.39 -16.76 11.75
CA MET A 75 2.69 -15.57 12.17
C MET A 75 3.57 -14.37 11.91
N TYR A 76 3.00 -13.30 11.36
CA TYR A 76 3.71 -12.02 11.34
C TYR A 76 2.84 -10.87 11.87
N VAL A 77 3.53 -9.88 12.41
CA VAL A 77 3.00 -8.55 12.70
C VAL A 77 3.75 -7.55 11.85
N LYS A 78 3.02 -6.71 11.15
CA LYS A 78 3.55 -5.66 10.29
C LYS A 78 2.94 -4.33 10.69
N GLY A 79 3.79 -3.34 10.91
CA GLY A 79 3.40 -1.95 11.11
C GLY A 79 3.93 -1.08 9.98
N ARG A 80 3.15 -0.11 9.53
CA ARG A 80 3.53 0.84 8.49
C ARG A 80 2.94 2.21 8.79
N TYR A 81 3.77 3.22 8.66
CA TYR A 81 3.38 4.61 8.70
C TYR A 81 3.70 5.25 7.34
N HIS A 82 2.78 6.02 6.79
CA HIS A 82 3.05 6.82 5.60
C HIS A 82 2.38 8.19 5.68
N GLU A 83 3.04 9.16 5.07
CA GLU A 83 2.53 10.51 4.85
C GLU A 83 2.23 10.70 3.37
N ASN A 84 1.15 11.39 3.06
CA ASN A 84 0.70 11.61 1.72
C ASN A 84 -0.10 12.91 1.57
N ASP A 85 -0.16 13.42 0.35
CA ASP A 85 -0.98 14.55 -0.03
C ASP A 85 -2.08 14.11 -0.99
N ALA A 86 -3.10 14.95 -1.16
CA ALA A 86 -4.19 14.73 -2.09
C ALA A 86 -4.73 16.06 -2.64
N GLY A 87 -5.35 15.97 -3.83
CA GLY A 87 -5.98 17.12 -4.47
C GLY A 87 -5.01 18.24 -4.84
N GLY A 88 -3.78 17.92 -5.21
CA GLY A 88 -2.73 18.88 -5.51
C GLY A 88 -2.30 19.65 -4.28
N ASP A 89 -1.87 18.96 -3.24
CA ASP A 89 -1.44 19.52 -1.95
C ASP A 89 -2.51 20.28 -1.15
N LYS A 90 -3.78 20.15 -1.46
CA LYS A 90 -4.86 20.84 -0.71
C LYS A 90 -5.19 20.13 0.60
N VAL A 91 -4.96 18.84 0.66
CA VAL A 91 -5.16 18.00 1.83
C VAL A 91 -3.88 17.21 2.10
N SER A 92 -3.47 17.15 3.34
CA SER A 92 -2.37 16.28 3.81
C SER A 92 -2.91 15.27 4.81
N TYR A 93 -2.48 14.05 4.72
CA TYR A 93 -2.88 13.02 5.67
C TYR A 93 -1.75 12.04 5.95
N ASP A 94 -1.78 11.46 7.12
CA ASP A 94 -0.92 10.34 7.51
C ASP A 94 -1.75 9.14 7.91
N THR A 95 -1.21 7.96 7.67
CA THR A 95 -1.87 6.69 8.01
C THR A 95 -0.90 5.75 8.72
N THR A 96 -1.34 5.21 9.84
CA THR A 96 -0.67 4.11 10.54
C THR A 96 -1.48 2.83 10.34
N THR A 97 -0.84 1.80 9.80
CA THR A 97 -1.46 0.50 9.54
C THR A 97 -0.75 -0.57 10.36
N THR A 98 -1.52 -1.42 11.02
CA THR A 98 -1.02 -2.59 11.76
C THR A 98 -1.76 -3.83 11.28
N VAL A 99 -1.02 -4.89 10.95
CA VAL A 99 -1.56 -6.15 10.45
C VAL A 99 -0.97 -7.30 11.26
N LEU A 100 -1.84 -8.19 11.71
CA LEU A 100 -1.49 -9.52 12.20
C LEU A 100 -2.00 -10.54 11.20
N GLN A 101 -1.12 -11.40 10.72
CA GLN A 101 -1.49 -12.49 9.82
C GLN A 101 -0.88 -13.81 10.30
N VAL A 102 -1.65 -14.88 10.21
CA VAL A 102 -1.26 -16.23 10.61
C VAL A 102 -1.61 -17.21 9.50
N GLY A 103 -0.84 -18.26 9.40
CA GLY A 103 -1.10 -19.30 8.43
C GLY A 103 -0.32 -20.57 8.73
N SER A 104 -0.67 -21.61 8.00
CA SER A 104 -0.01 -22.91 8.12
C SER A 104 -0.03 -23.64 6.79
N ASP A 105 1.09 -24.30 6.49
CA ASP A 105 1.13 -25.27 5.42
C ASP A 105 0.21 -26.45 5.78
N PHE A 106 -0.52 -26.94 4.82
CA PHE A 106 -1.28 -28.19 4.91
C PHE A 106 -0.72 -29.27 3.97
N MET A 107 0.21 -28.89 3.10
CA MET A 107 0.81 -29.80 2.12
C MET A 107 2.27 -29.45 1.87
N SER A 108 3.11 -30.47 1.83
CA SER A 108 4.47 -30.43 1.27
C SER A 108 4.62 -31.60 0.32
N LYS A 109 4.95 -31.31 -0.94
CA LYS A 109 5.08 -32.32 -1.98
C LYS A 109 6.42 -32.19 -2.70
N PRO A 110 7.34 -33.14 -2.52
CA PRO A 110 8.57 -33.22 -3.31
C PRO A 110 8.22 -33.37 -4.81
N MET A 111 8.96 -32.67 -5.64
CA MET A 111 8.90 -32.72 -7.10
C MET A 111 10.29 -33.05 -7.64
N ASP A 112 10.40 -33.36 -8.94
CA ASP A 112 11.69 -33.73 -9.56
C ASP A 112 12.78 -32.65 -9.34
N ASN A 113 12.39 -31.36 -9.35
CA ASN A 113 13.30 -30.24 -9.20
C ASN A 113 12.82 -29.26 -8.12
N GLY A 114 12.60 -29.74 -6.91
CA GLY A 114 12.21 -28.84 -5.83
C GLY A 114 11.00 -29.35 -5.03
N ILE A 115 10.42 -28.46 -4.25
CA ILE A 115 9.32 -28.79 -3.35
C ILE A 115 8.19 -27.79 -3.52
N LEU A 116 6.99 -28.30 -3.68
CA LEU A 116 5.76 -27.53 -3.67
C LEU A 116 5.11 -27.59 -2.29
N ARG A 117 4.85 -26.42 -1.69
CA ARG A 117 4.10 -26.29 -0.45
C ARG A 117 2.87 -25.45 -0.68
N ALA A 118 1.79 -25.78 0.00
CA ALA A 118 0.57 -25.00 -0.02
C ALA A 118 -0.01 -24.90 1.40
N GLY A 119 -0.69 -23.81 1.65
CA GLY A 119 -1.28 -23.55 2.96
C GLY A 119 -2.43 -22.57 2.90
N GLY A 120 -3.02 -22.37 4.07
CA GLY A 120 -4.09 -21.42 4.31
C GLY A 120 -3.63 -20.33 5.28
N MET A 121 -4.28 -19.19 5.20
CA MET A 121 -3.98 -18.03 6.04
C MET A 121 -5.22 -17.23 6.36
N PHE A 122 -5.17 -16.53 7.47
CA PHE A 122 -6.13 -15.49 7.81
C PHE A 122 -5.44 -14.37 8.58
N GLY A 123 -6.04 -13.20 8.54
CA GLY A 123 -5.46 -12.02 9.14
C GLY A 123 -6.49 -11.03 9.64
N ALA A 124 -6.01 -10.11 10.46
CA ALA A 124 -6.72 -8.96 10.93
C ALA A 124 -5.81 -7.74 10.85
N GLY A 125 -6.38 -6.60 10.50
CA GLY A 125 -5.62 -5.36 10.39
C GLY A 125 -6.43 -4.15 10.78
N GLN A 126 -5.74 -3.09 11.11
CA GLN A 126 -6.32 -1.79 11.41
C GLN A 126 -5.48 -0.69 10.80
N ALA A 127 -6.13 0.29 10.19
CA ALA A 127 -5.50 1.52 9.74
C ALA A 127 -6.18 2.71 10.40
N LYS A 128 -5.39 3.70 10.79
CA LYS A 128 -5.86 4.99 11.31
C LYS A 128 -5.23 6.10 10.50
N THR A 129 -6.09 6.98 9.99
CA THR A 129 -5.69 8.14 9.21
C THR A 129 -6.03 9.40 9.95
N HIS A 130 -5.10 10.34 9.99
CA HIS A 130 -5.32 11.70 10.41
C HIS A 130 -5.20 12.61 9.18
N SER A 131 -6.12 13.55 9.03
CA SER A 131 -6.19 14.39 7.84
C SER A 131 -6.45 15.85 8.18
N ASP A 132 -5.63 16.71 7.60
CA ASP A 132 -5.71 18.16 7.66
C ASP A 132 -5.89 18.74 6.26
N ALA A 133 -6.65 19.81 6.14
CA ALA A 133 -6.81 20.54 4.87
C ALA A 133 -6.22 21.95 4.97
N LYS A 134 -5.51 22.37 3.91
CA LYS A 134 -4.96 23.74 3.84
C LYS A 134 -6.07 24.78 3.98
N HIS A 135 -5.78 25.82 4.75
CA HIS A 135 -6.74 26.90 5.03
C HIS A 135 -8.03 26.48 5.74
N ASN A 136 -8.04 25.29 6.33
CA ASN A 136 -9.14 24.79 7.16
C ASN A 136 -8.61 24.52 8.57
N VAL A 137 -9.35 24.97 9.58
CA VAL A 137 -8.96 24.79 10.99
C VAL A 137 -9.49 23.47 11.57
N ARG A 138 -10.21 22.70 10.77
CA ARG A 138 -10.77 21.40 11.17
C ARG A 138 -9.81 20.28 10.75
N ASP A 139 -9.89 19.19 11.45
CA ASP A 139 -9.27 17.92 11.14
C ASP A 139 -10.32 16.83 10.96
N ALA A 140 -9.92 15.73 10.37
CA ALA A 140 -10.74 14.54 10.26
C ALA A 140 -9.89 13.29 10.51
N GLN A 141 -10.56 12.21 10.90
CA GLN A 141 -9.94 10.93 11.16
C GLN A 141 -10.63 9.83 10.37
N GLY A 142 -9.82 8.96 9.79
CA GLY A 142 -10.26 7.72 9.18
C GLY A 142 -9.85 6.52 10.02
N LYS A 143 -10.67 5.47 9.97
CA LYS A 143 -10.35 4.18 10.57
C LYS A 143 -10.83 3.07 9.66
N VAL A 144 -10.00 2.03 9.52
CA VAL A 144 -10.34 0.79 8.81
C VAL A 144 -10.01 -0.37 9.72
N ASP A 145 -10.99 -1.23 9.96
CA ASP A 145 -10.78 -2.55 10.57
C ASP A 145 -10.99 -3.61 9.48
N GLY A 146 -9.99 -4.46 9.24
CA GLY A 146 -9.99 -5.44 8.17
C GLY A 146 -9.80 -6.87 8.64
N PHE A 147 -10.41 -7.80 7.91
CA PHE A 147 -10.24 -9.24 8.07
C PHE A 147 -9.96 -9.87 6.71
N ASN A 148 -9.15 -10.93 6.71
CA ASN A 148 -8.63 -11.54 5.51
C ASN A 148 -8.60 -13.06 5.66
N VAL A 149 -8.95 -13.78 4.59
CA VAL A 149 -8.83 -15.24 4.48
C VAL A 149 -8.24 -15.56 3.12
N GLY A 150 -7.24 -16.43 3.07
CA GLY A 150 -6.58 -16.76 1.83
C GLY A 150 -5.90 -18.12 1.79
N LEU A 151 -5.40 -18.40 0.61
CA LEU A 151 -4.59 -19.59 0.31
C LEU A 151 -3.29 -19.16 -0.35
N TYR A 152 -2.25 -19.93 -0.16
CA TYR A 152 -0.96 -19.72 -0.81
C TYR A 152 -0.32 -21.03 -1.27
N ALA A 153 0.55 -20.94 -2.25
CA ALA A 153 1.39 -22.03 -2.71
C ALA A 153 2.75 -21.51 -3.14
N THR A 154 3.80 -22.23 -2.77
CA THR A 154 5.18 -21.89 -3.11
C THR A 154 5.92 -23.11 -3.61
N TRP A 155 6.48 -23.00 -4.81
CA TRP A 155 7.47 -23.93 -5.31
C TRP A 155 8.88 -23.33 -5.11
N GLN A 156 9.79 -24.09 -4.53
CA GLN A 156 11.18 -23.71 -4.31
C GLN A 156 12.11 -24.81 -4.81
N GLU A 157 13.11 -24.46 -5.63
CA GLU A 157 14.06 -25.39 -6.20
C GLU A 157 14.97 -26.01 -5.14
N ASP A 158 15.64 -25.19 -4.33
CA ASP A 158 16.46 -25.65 -3.20
C ASP A 158 15.87 -25.13 -1.87
N GLN A 159 15.26 -26.03 -1.14
CA GLN A 159 14.66 -25.71 0.16
C GLN A 159 15.67 -25.52 1.27
N LYS A 160 16.82 -26.21 1.21
CA LYS A 160 17.76 -26.19 2.29
C LYS A 160 18.47 -24.85 2.43
N LEU A 161 18.97 -24.33 1.34
CA LEU A 161 19.73 -23.08 1.32
C LEU A 161 18.95 -21.92 0.67
N ARG A 162 17.74 -22.18 0.18
CA ARG A 162 16.92 -21.23 -0.58
C ARG A 162 17.68 -20.65 -1.78
N LEU A 163 18.37 -21.52 -2.49
CA LEU A 163 19.04 -21.21 -3.75
C LEU A 163 18.17 -21.62 -4.95
N GLY A 164 18.55 -21.16 -6.13
CA GLY A 164 17.80 -21.44 -7.34
C GLY A 164 16.48 -20.67 -7.44
N SER A 165 15.59 -21.17 -8.27
CA SER A 165 14.33 -20.51 -8.60
C SER A 165 13.24 -20.78 -7.57
N TYR A 166 12.30 -19.82 -7.47
CA TYR A 166 11.04 -20.03 -6.77
C TYR A 166 9.90 -19.36 -7.51
N ILE A 167 8.71 -19.88 -7.27
CA ILE A 167 7.44 -19.29 -7.68
C ILE A 167 6.53 -19.31 -6.46
N ASP A 168 5.98 -18.16 -6.10
CA ASP A 168 5.02 -18.01 -5.02
C ASP A 168 3.74 -17.38 -5.53
N THR A 169 2.62 -17.92 -5.11
CA THR A 169 1.31 -17.38 -5.45
C THR A 169 0.40 -17.40 -4.22
N TRP A 170 -0.47 -16.42 -4.14
CA TRP A 170 -1.53 -16.40 -3.14
C TRP A 170 -2.77 -15.72 -3.69
N ALA A 171 -3.91 -16.05 -3.11
CA ALA A 171 -5.18 -15.38 -3.33
C ALA A 171 -5.92 -15.24 -2.02
N ALA A 172 -6.57 -14.11 -1.80
CA ALA A 172 -7.23 -13.80 -0.55
C ALA A 172 -8.47 -12.95 -0.76
N TYR A 173 -9.43 -13.12 0.12
CA TYR A 173 -10.62 -12.30 0.23
C TYR A 173 -10.60 -11.51 1.54
N SER A 174 -11.03 -10.25 1.49
CA SER A 174 -10.94 -9.33 2.62
C SER A 174 -12.24 -8.57 2.82
N TRP A 175 -12.56 -8.28 4.09
CA TRP A 175 -13.71 -7.48 4.51
C TRP A 175 -13.22 -6.33 5.36
N TYR A 176 -13.79 -5.15 5.16
CA TYR A 176 -13.39 -3.94 5.87
C TYR A 176 -14.58 -3.18 6.40
N ASN A 177 -14.50 -2.74 7.66
CA ASN A 177 -15.38 -1.74 8.23
C ASN A 177 -14.61 -0.42 8.26
N ASN A 178 -15.14 0.59 7.63
CA ASN A 178 -14.54 1.90 7.50
C ASN A 178 -15.32 2.93 8.31
N LYS A 179 -14.60 3.87 8.89
CA LYS A 179 -15.17 4.99 9.62
C LYS A 179 -14.45 6.28 9.28
N VAL A 180 -15.21 7.35 9.11
CA VAL A 180 -14.70 8.72 8.96
C VAL A 180 -15.38 9.59 10.00
N THR A 181 -14.59 10.26 10.83
CA THR A 181 -15.06 11.15 11.90
C THR A 181 -14.43 12.52 11.81
N SER A 182 -15.24 13.53 12.05
CA SER A 182 -14.83 14.91 12.24
C SER A 182 -15.80 15.60 13.20
N ASN A 183 -15.66 16.90 13.40
CA ASN A 183 -16.65 17.67 14.16
C ASN A 183 -18.00 17.83 13.43
N ARG A 184 -18.09 17.43 12.15
CA ARG A 184 -19.30 17.50 11.30
C ARG A 184 -19.86 16.14 10.96
N ASN A 185 -18.98 15.16 10.69
CA ASN A 185 -19.32 13.86 10.16
C ASN A 185 -18.94 12.74 11.12
N ASP A 186 -19.76 11.73 11.15
CA ASP A 186 -19.54 10.45 11.84
C ASP A 186 -20.17 9.36 10.95
N GLU A 187 -19.38 8.85 10.01
CA GLU A 187 -19.85 7.99 8.93
C GLU A 187 -19.20 6.61 9.04
N ASP A 188 -20.03 5.59 8.97
CA ASP A 188 -19.61 4.18 8.89
C ASP A 188 -20.01 3.63 7.50
N TYR A 189 -19.12 2.87 6.86
CA TYR A 189 -19.38 2.22 5.57
C TYR A 189 -18.50 0.99 5.40
N ASP A 190 -18.92 0.06 4.56
CA ASP A 190 -18.24 -1.19 4.35
C ASP A 190 -17.53 -1.26 2.99
N SER A 191 -16.51 -2.08 2.94
CA SER A 191 -15.87 -2.51 1.69
C SER A 191 -15.44 -3.96 1.79
N GLU A 192 -15.33 -4.60 0.65
CA GLU A 192 -14.83 -5.97 0.54
C GLU A 192 -14.02 -6.12 -0.74
N GLY A 193 -13.11 -7.06 -0.76
CA GLY A 193 -12.24 -7.20 -1.91
C GLY A 193 -11.56 -8.53 -2.02
N PHE A 194 -10.94 -8.69 -3.18
CA PHE A 194 -10.17 -9.87 -3.55
C PHE A 194 -8.80 -9.42 -4.06
N ALA A 195 -7.76 -10.17 -3.73
CA ALA A 195 -6.44 -9.97 -4.30
C ALA A 195 -5.78 -11.29 -4.64
N ALA A 196 -4.94 -11.28 -5.67
CA ALA A 196 -4.14 -12.41 -6.07
C ALA A 196 -2.74 -11.96 -6.50
N SER A 197 -1.73 -12.76 -6.19
CA SER A 197 -0.32 -12.46 -6.41
C SER A 197 0.41 -13.59 -7.08
N VAL A 198 1.32 -13.24 -7.97
CA VAL A 198 2.38 -14.12 -8.48
C VAL A 198 3.72 -13.44 -8.24
N GLU A 199 4.63 -14.17 -7.62
CA GLU A 199 5.99 -13.74 -7.35
C GLU A 199 6.97 -14.78 -7.87
N VAL A 200 8.05 -14.34 -8.48
CA VAL A 200 9.13 -15.18 -8.97
C VAL A 200 10.48 -14.61 -8.54
N GLY A 201 11.45 -15.48 -8.39
CA GLY A 201 12.82 -15.06 -8.11
C GLY A 201 13.81 -16.17 -8.37
N HIS A 202 15.08 -15.81 -8.31
CA HIS A 202 16.17 -16.76 -8.45
C HIS A 202 17.37 -16.31 -7.61
N ALA A 203 17.89 -17.20 -6.80
CA ALA A 203 19.02 -16.92 -5.93
C ALA A 203 20.30 -17.61 -6.40
N TRP A 204 21.38 -16.84 -6.50
CA TRP A 204 22.73 -17.30 -6.79
C TRP A 204 23.65 -17.04 -5.61
N VAL A 205 24.63 -17.92 -5.45
CA VAL A 205 25.77 -17.64 -4.60
C VAL A 205 26.71 -16.67 -5.31
N ILE A 206 27.01 -15.55 -4.67
CA ILE A 206 28.00 -14.57 -5.18
C ILE A 206 29.39 -14.96 -4.69
N LYS A 207 29.50 -15.27 -3.40
CA LYS A 207 30.76 -15.60 -2.74
C LYS A 207 30.51 -16.60 -1.63
N SER A 208 31.36 -17.64 -1.57
CA SER A 208 31.40 -18.60 -0.48
C SER A 208 32.86 -18.79 -0.05
N GLU A 209 33.14 -18.54 1.22
CA GLU A 209 34.46 -18.67 1.82
C GLU A 209 34.34 -19.15 3.26
N ASN A 210 35.00 -20.24 3.61
CA ASN A 210 34.93 -20.87 4.94
C ASN A 210 33.48 -21.10 5.40
N GLU A 211 32.62 -21.60 4.48
CA GLU A 211 31.19 -21.87 4.70
C GLU A 211 30.32 -20.63 4.97
N ARG A 212 30.92 -19.45 4.91
CA ARG A 212 30.22 -18.17 4.91
C ARG A 212 29.79 -17.84 3.48
N THR A 213 28.49 -17.73 3.29
CA THR A 213 27.93 -17.61 1.95
C THR A 213 27.15 -16.33 1.80
N TRP A 214 27.45 -15.57 0.75
CA TRP A 214 26.67 -14.46 0.27
C TRP A 214 25.88 -14.87 -0.95
N LYS A 215 24.61 -14.55 -0.96
CA LYS A 215 23.74 -14.77 -2.12
C LYS A 215 23.05 -13.51 -2.56
N ILE A 216 22.68 -13.46 -3.84
CA ILE A 216 21.88 -12.41 -4.46
C ILE A 216 20.64 -13.04 -5.07
N GLU A 217 19.51 -12.40 -4.89
CA GLU A 217 18.20 -12.90 -5.33
C GLU A 217 17.39 -11.77 -5.96
N PRO A 218 17.38 -11.61 -7.30
CA PRO A 218 16.41 -10.80 -7.97
C PRO A 218 15.02 -11.41 -7.83
N GLN A 219 14.04 -10.53 -7.67
CA GLN A 219 12.63 -10.86 -7.42
C GLN A 219 11.72 -9.99 -8.27
N ALA A 220 10.61 -10.56 -8.70
CA ALA A 220 9.55 -9.83 -9.37
C ALA A 220 8.19 -10.30 -8.85
N GLN A 221 7.27 -9.38 -8.63
CA GLN A 221 5.93 -9.68 -8.13
C GLN A 221 4.90 -8.79 -8.82
N VAL A 222 3.75 -9.38 -9.14
CA VAL A 222 2.57 -8.67 -9.62
C VAL A 222 1.38 -9.09 -8.74
N ILE A 223 0.63 -8.10 -8.28
CA ILE A 223 -0.57 -8.30 -7.48
C ILE A 223 -1.73 -7.62 -8.18
N TYR A 224 -2.79 -8.37 -8.44
CA TYR A 224 -4.09 -7.83 -8.83
C TYR A 224 -4.96 -7.69 -7.60
N SER A 225 -5.63 -6.55 -7.45
CA SER A 225 -6.53 -6.26 -6.35
C SER A 225 -7.84 -5.69 -6.87
N TYR A 226 -8.94 -6.17 -6.35
CA TYR A 226 -10.28 -5.64 -6.57
C TYR A 226 -10.88 -5.25 -5.23
N LEU A 227 -11.39 -4.03 -5.12
CA LEU A 227 -12.06 -3.53 -3.93
C LEU A 227 -13.40 -2.94 -4.30
N ASP A 228 -14.47 -3.49 -3.75
CA ASP A 228 -15.82 -2.95 -3.83
C ASP A 228 -16.12 -2.18 -2.54
N GLN A 229 -16.30 -0.88 -2.68
CA GLN A 229 -16.60 0.01 -1.56
C GLN A 229 -18.02 0.53 -1.68
N GLU A 230 -18.74 0.50 -0.59
CA GLU A 230 -20.09 1.04 -0.50
C GLU A 230 -20.11 2.55 -0.80
N ASN A 231 -20.94 2.92 -1.77
CA ASN A 231 -21.20 4.32 -2.04
C ASN A 231 -22.21 4.84 -1.01
N HIS A 232 -21.94 6.00 -0.44
CA HIS A 232 -22.82 6.59 0.55
C HIS A 232 -22.88 8.11 0.42
N THR A 233 -23.83 8.72 1.11
CA THR A 233 -23.96 10.16 1.25
C THR A 233 -23.77 10.52 2.70
N ASP A 234 -22.83 11.40 2.99
CA ASP A 234 -22.53 11.85 4.34
C ASP A 234 -23.60 12.81 4.90
N ARG A 235 -23.45 13.20 6.15
CA ARG A 235 -24.39 14.11 6.83
C ARG A 235 -24.48 15.50 6.22
N ASP A 236 -23.41 15.96 5.57
CA ASP A 236 -23.37 17.23 4.85
C ASP A 236 -24.01 17.14 3.45
N GLY A 237 -24.49 15.94 3.06
CA GLY A 237 -25.12 15.68 1.77
C GLY A 237 -24.11 15.44 0.63
N VAL A 238 -22.85 15.22 0.96
CA VAL A 238 -21.81 14.89 -0.01
C VAL A 238 -21.86 13.41 -0.33
N ARG A 239 -22.02 13.08 -1.60
CA ARG A 239 -21.99 11.70 -2.09
C ARG A 239 -20.55 11.26 -2.33
N VAL A 240 -20.12 10.20 -1.67
CA VAL A 240 -18.80 9.59 -1.81
C VAL A 240 -18.91 8.34 -2.66
N THR A 241 -18.19 8.29 -3.78
CA THR A 241 -18.21 7.17 -4.73
C THR A 241 -16.81 6.82 -5.22
N THR A 242 -16.60 5.53 -5.51
CA THR A 242 -15.40 5.04 -6.19
C THR A 242 -15.55 5.19 -7.71
N LEU A 243 -14.45 5.44 -8.41
CA LEU A 243 -14.44 5.58 -9.88
C LEU A 243 -14.06 4.26 -10.56
N ASP A 244 -13.15 3.52 -9.96
CA ASP A 244 -12.73 2.21 -10.42
C ASP A 244 -12.44 1.32 -9.19
N ASN A 245 -12.53 0.01 -9.38
CA ASN A 245 -12.34 -0.97 -8.31
C ASN A 245 -11.06 -1.81 -8.48
N ASP A 246 -10.49 -1.81 -9.67
CA ASP A 246 -9.33 -2.65 -10.02
C ASP A 246 -8.02 -1.91 -9.77
N SER A 247 -7.04 -2.63 -9.24
CA SER A 247 -5.69 -2.13 -9.04
C SER A 247 -4.65 -3.20 -9.38
N VAL A 248 -3.51 -2.76 -9.92
CA VAL A 248 -2.35 -3.62 -10.16
C VAL A 248 -1.15 -3.03 -9.46
N PHE A 249 -0.49 -3.85 -8.64
CA PHE A 249 0.76 -3.50 -7.95
C PHE A 249 1.89 -4.35 -8.51
N GLY A 250 3.03 -3.71 -8.79
CA GLY A 250 4.23 -4.37 -9.24
C GLY A 250 5.41 -4.13 -8.30
N ARG A 251 6.29 -5.10 -8.21
CA ARG A 251 7.55 -4.97 -7.48
C ARG A 251 8.66 -5.66 -8.27
N LEU A 252 9.75 -4.94 -8.46
CA LEU A 252 11.03 -5.50 -8.90
C LEU A 252 12.06 -5.23 -7.81
N GLY A 253 12.78 -6.24 -7.40
CA GLY A 253 13.73 -6.09 -6.32
C GLY A 253 14.94 -6.99 -6.43
N VAL A 254 15.93 -6.66 -5.63
CA VAL A 254 17.12 -7.47 -5.42
C VAL A 254 17.36 -7.59 -3.93
N LYS A 255 17.44 -8.82 -3.44
CA LYS A 255 17.77 -9.16 -2.06
C LYS A 255 19.19 -9.74 -2.00
N SER A 256 20.01 -9.23 -1.11
CA SER A 256 21.31 -9.82 -0.79
C SER A 256 21.29 -10.31 0.65
N SER A 257 21.69 -11.53 0.87
CA SER A 257 21.66 -12.15 2.19
C SER A 257 22.93 -12.95 2.46
N TYR A 258 23.25 -13.03 3.75
CA TYR A 258 24.41 -13.76 4.26
C TYR A 258 23.93 -14.90 5.16
N PHE A 259 24.56 -16.07 5.04
CA PHE A 259 24.31 -17.19 5.93
C PHE A 259 25.58 -18.05 6.10
N GLN A 260 25.62 -18.86 7.16
CA GLN A 260 26.67 -19.81 7.44
C GLN A 260 26.13 -21.22 7.23
N GLN A 261 26.79 -22.01 6.38
CA GLN A 261 26.33 -23.39 6.07
C GLN A 261 26.58 -24.38 7.19
N ASN A 262 27.61 -24.12 8.00
CA ASN A 262 28.04 -24.99 9.12
C ASN A 262 27.43 -24.60 10.47
N ASP A 263 26.72 -23.48 10.54
CA ASP A 263 26.12 -22.99 11.77
C ASP A 263 24.69 -22.51 11.50
N VAL A 264 23.74 -23.38 11.69
CA VAL A 264 22.31 -23.10 11.52
C VAL A 264 21.76 -22.12 12.55
N THR A 265 22.50 -21.85 13.64
CA THR A 265 22.11 -20.91 14.66
C THR A 265 22.62 -19.49 14.41
N ALA A 266 23.53 -19.32 13.43
CA ALA A 266 24.05 -18.03 13.08
C ALA A 266 22.98 -17.11 12.50
N TRP A 267 22.99 -15.85 12.91
CA TRP A 267 22.08 -14.85 12.38
C TRP A 267 22.38 -14.55 10.91
N GLN A 268 21.32 -14.37 10.14
CA GLN A 268 21.36 -14.17 8.69
C GLN A 268 20.85 -12.77 8.35
N PRO A 269 21.75 -11.77 8.25
CA PRO A 269 21.39 -10.45 7.82
C PRO A 269 21.07 -10.41 6.33
N TYR A 270 20.17 -9.51 5.95
CA TYR A 270 19.86 -9.24 4.56
C TYR A 270 19.52 -7.77 4.31
N VAL A 271 19.71 -7.37 3.08
CA VAL A 271 19.30 -6.08 2.55
C VAL A 271 18.53 -6.33 1.24
N ALA A 272 17.46 -5.59 1.04
CA ALA A 272 16.72 -5.61 -0.21
C ALA A 272 16.43 -4.19 -0.70
N VAL A 273 16.55 -4.00 -2.00
CA VAL A 273 16.17 -2.76 -2.69
C VAL A 273 15.09 -3.12 -3.68
N ASN A 274 13.98 -2.40 -3.61
CA ASN A 274 12.82 -2.62 -4.45
C ASN A 274 12.43 -1.35 -5.20
N TRP A 275 11.99 -1.54 -6.43
CA TRP A 275 11.17 -0.59 -7.14
C TRP A 275 9.72 -1.07 -7.08
N LEU A 276 8.84 -0.21 -6.54
CA LEU A 276 7.41 -0.45 -6.42
C LEU A 276 6.69 0.34 -7.50
N LYS A 277 5.79 -0.32 -8.21
CA LYS A 277 4.97 0.27 -9.26
C LYS A 277 3.49 0.11 -8.93
N GLY A 278 2.73 1.19 -9.16
CA GLY A 278 1.30 1.22 -8.89
C GLY A 278 0.97 1.65 -7.44
N ALA A 279 0.05 2.56 -7.31
CA ALA A 279 -0.39 3.11 -6.02
C ALA A 279 -1.79 2.67 -5.61
N GLY A 280 -2.39 1.79 -6.39
CA GLY A 280 -3.79 1.41 -6.27
C GLY A 280 -4.71 2.38 -7.00
N GLN A 281 -6.00 2.25 -6.82
CA GLN A 281 -6.95 3.25 -7.28
C GLN A 281 -6.91 4.45 -6.35
N ASN A 282 -6.62 5.59 -6.93
CA ASN A 282 -6.28 6.80 -6.17
C ASN A 282 -7.40 7.82 -6.11
N ASP A 283 -8.45 7.64 -6.91
CA ASP A 283 -9.46 8.65 -7.13
C ASP A 283 -10.77 8.29 -6.44
N LEU A 284 -11.31 9.22 -5.69
CA LEU A 284 -12.69 9.20 -5.19
C LEU A 284 -13.45 10.38 -5.75
N ALA A 285 -14.73 10.21 -5.99
CA ALA A 285 -15.62 11.30 -6.34
C ALA A 285 -16.43 11.75 -5.12
N PHE A 286 -16.43 13.05 -4.90
CA PHE A 286 -17.22 13.76 -3.88
C PHE A 286 -18.27 14.58 -4.61
N ASN A 287 -19.50 14.09 -4.68
CA ASN A 287 -20.52 14.52 -5.64
C ASN A 287 -20.01 14.31 -7.08
N ASP A 288 -19.85 15.40 -7.82
CA ASP A 288 -19.35 15.39 -9.20
C ASP A 288 -17.88 15.79 -9.31
N GLU A 289 -17.20 16.03 -8.17
CA GLU A 289 -15.80 16.43 -8.13
C GLU A 289 -14.91 15.24 -7.79
N THR A 290 -13.98 14.94 -8.71
CA THR A 290 -12.98 13.91 -8.51
C THR A 290 -11.79 14.47 -7.74
N VAL A 291 -11.38 13.77 -6.69
CA VAL A 291 -10.16 14.09 -5.94
C VAL A 291 -9.20 12.91 -6.03
N SER A 292 -8.02 13.20 -6.54
CA SER A 292 -6.94 12.21 -6.66
C SER A 292 -6.05 12.25 -5.42
N ASN A 293 -5.61 11.07 -5.06
CA ASN A 293 -4.56 10.85 -4.09
C ASN A 293 -3.21 11.07 -4.80
N ASP A 294 -2.33 11.87 -4.22
CA ASP A 294 -1.03 12.21 -4.83
C ASP A 294 0.06 11.15 -4.54
N THR A 295 -0.33 9.93 -4.17
CA THR A 295 0.60 8.80 -3.99
C THR A 295 1.33 8.51 -5.30
N PRO A 296 2.68 8.55 -5.32
CA PRO A 296 3.41 8.32 -6.54
C PRO A 296 3.28 6.86 -6.99
N GLU A 297 3.09 6.66 -8.29
CA GLU A 297 3.04 5.31 -8.88
C GLU A 297 4.38 4.60 -8.83
N ASP A 298 5.48 5.34 -8.93
CA ASP A 298 6.84 4.82 -8.84
C ASP A 298 7.46 5.19 -7.50
N ARG A 299 7.88 4.17 -6.74
CA ARG A 299 8.49 4.35 -5.42
C ARG A 299 9.72 3.48 -5.27
N GLY A 300 10.72 3.99 -4.57
CA GLY A 300 11.85 3.23 -4.10
C GLY A 300 11.60 2.70 -2.69
N GLN A 301 12.13 1.52 -2.38
CA GLN A 301 12.06 0.92 -1.06
C GLN A 301 13.40 0.29 -0.69
N LEU A 302 13.86 0.53 0.53
CA LEU A 302 14.99 -0.15 1.15
C LEU A 302 14.47 -0.97 2.33
N GLU A 303 14.90 -2.23 2.40
CA GLU A 303 14.63 -3.12 3.52
C GLU A 303 15.94 -3.59 4.14
N LEU A 304 15.99 -3.57 5.46
CA LEU A 304 17.07 -4.16 6.26
C LEU A 304 16.46 -5.18 7.20
N GLY A 305 17.00 -6.38 7.20
CA GLY A 305 16.45 -7.45 8.01
C GLY A 305 17.51 -8.40 8.53
N VAL A 306 17.07 -9.22 9.47
CA VAL A 306 17.87 -10.31 10.05
C VAL A 306 16.95 -11.48 10.38
N THR A 307 17.42 -12.67 10.08
CA THR A 307 16.73 -13.92 10.38
C THR A 307 17.61 -14.78 11.27
N GLY A 308 17.02 -15.40 12.27
CA GLY A 308 17.74 -16.30 13.18
C GLY A 308 16.87 -17.48 13.62
N ASN A 309 17.52 -18.60 13.91
CA ASN A 309 16.88 -19.77 14.48
C ASN A 309 16.97 -19.69 16.01
N LEU A 310 15.81 -19.60 16.68
CA LEU A 310 15.73 -19.60 18.15
C LEU A 310 15.99 -20.99 18.72
N ASN A 311 15.60 -22.01 17.97
CA ASN A 311 15.85 -23.43 18.24
C ASN A 311 15.73 -24.22 16.93
N GLU A 312 15.72 -25.55 17.00
CA GLU A 312 15.66 -26.43 15.82
C GLU A 312 14.38 -26.28 15.00
N THR A 313 13.29 -25.79 15.58
CA THR A 313 11.97 -25.73 14.96
C THR A 313 11.45 -24.30 14.77
N THR A 314 12.02 -23.32 15.43
CA THR A 314 11.49 -21.95 15.44
C THR A 314 12.49 -20.95 14.88
N THR A 315 12.05 -20.19 13.88
CA THR A 315 12.82 -19.12 13.24
C THR A 315 12.12 -17.79 13.47
N ILE A 316 12.90 -16.76 13.78
CA ILE A 316 12.43 -15.38 13.90
C ILE A 316 13.08 -14.51 12.84
N SER A 317 12.32 -13.60 12.25
CA SER A 317 12.82 -12.57 11.33
C SER A 317 12.35 -11.20 11.77
N LEU A 318 13.27 -10.24 11.73
CA LEU A 318 13.01 -8.83 12.01
C LEU A 318 13.39 -8.01 10.78
N ARG A 319 12.53 -7.06 10.40
CA ARG A 319 12.79 -6.19 9.25
C ARG A 319 12.32 -4.77 9.54
N ALA A 320 13.13 -3.81 9.11
CA ALA A 320 12.76 -2.41 8.99
C ALA A 320 12.78 -2.01 7.51
N SER A 321 11.90 -1.13 7.11
CA SER A 321 11.81 -0.63 5.74
C SER A 321 11.56 0.87 5.68
N GLY A 322 12.03 1.48 4.59
CA GLY A 322 11.74 2.86 4.22
C GLY A 322 11.37 2.93 2.75
N GLU A 323 10.39 3.76 2.42
CA GLU A 323 9.95 4.05 1.05
C GLU A 323 10.05 5.54 0.79
N TRP A 324 10.34 5.88 -0.46
CA TRP A 324 10.39 7.26 -0.95
C TRP A 324 9.83 7.34 -2.36
N GLY A 325 9.36 8.52 -2.72
CA GLY A 325 8.79 8.81 -4.04
C GLY A 325 8.69 10.30 -4.29
N GLU A 326 8.03 10.67 -5.36
CA GLU A 326 7.71 12.06 -5.68
C GLU A 326 6.72 12.66 -4.66
N ASN A 327 6.44 13.94 -4.78
CA ASN A 327 5.45 14.67 -3.96
C ASN A 327 5.68 14.53 -2.44
N SER A 328 6.95 14.49 -2.01
CA SER A 328 7.33 14.34 -0.60
C SER A 328 6.81 13.06 0.07
N TYR A 329 6.42 12.05 -0.71
CA TYR A 329 5.96 10.78 -0.20
C TYR A 329 7.06 10.08 0.60
N ALA A 330 6.73 9.65 1.79
CA ALA A 330 7.57 8.83 2.65
C ALA A 330 6.74 7.77 3.39
N ALA A 331 7.31 6.59 3.54
CA ALA A 331 6.73 5.54 4.36
C ALA A 331 7.81 4.79 5.13
N TYR A 332 7.47 4.33 6.32
CA TYR A 332 8.33 3.55 7.20
C TYR A 332 7.59 2.31 7.65
N GLY A 333 8.29 1.21 7.76
CA GLY A 333 7.68 -0.06 8.16
C GLY A 333 8.56 -0.89 9.07
N GLY A 334 7.90 -1.74 9.84
CA GLY A 334 8.50 -2.78 10.64
C GLY A 334 7.73 -4.09 10.46
N HIS A 335 8.44 -5.20 10.55
CA HIS A 335 7.88 -6.52 10.36
C HIS A 335 8.58 -7.54 11.25
N ILE A 336 7.80 -8.36 11.94
CA ILE A 336 8.28 -9.46 12.78
C ILE A 336 7.59 -10.72 12.32
N LEU A 337 8.37 -11.72 11.95
CA LEU A 337 7.89 -13.02 11.50
C LEU A 337 8.37 -14.12 12.43
N LEU A 338 7.46 -15.01 12.81
CA LEU A 338 7.76 -16.28 13.47
C LEU A 338 7.37 -17.42 12.54
N ASN A 339 8.32 -18.34 12.33
CA ASN A 339 8.10 -19.60 11.63
C ASN A 339 8.31 -20.76 12.60
N HIS A 340 7.38 -21.69 12.65
CA HIS A 340 7.48 -22.91 13.42
C HIS A 340 7.33 -24.12 12.51
N ARG A 341 8.36 -24.96 12.48
CA ARG A 341 8.40 -26.21 11.67
C ARG A 341 7.93 -27.40 12.50
N TRP A 342 7.16 -28.26 11.89
CA TRP A 342 6.63 -29.49 12.53
C TRP A 342 6.41 -30.61 11.52
#